data_8e3d69766d1a615a016b30392263adf4
#
_entry.id   8e3d69766d1a615a016b30392263adf4
#
_cell.length_a   1.000
_cell.length_b   1.000
_cell.length_c   1.000
_cell.angle_alpha   90.00
_cell.angle_beta   90.00
_cell.angle_gamma   90.00
#
_symmetry.space_group_name_H-M   'P 1'
#
loop_
_entity.id
_entity.type
_entity.pdbx_description
1 polymer ?
#
loop_
_entity_poly.entity_id
_entity_poly.type
_entity_poly.pdbx_seq_one_letter_code
_entity_poly.pdbx_strand_id
1 'polypeptide(L)'
;MCNVIFEKFEGADMLAGVATAGIPWGAMAADQLKLPYIYVRPKPKEHGLGNQIEGAYTTTNKILVIEDLISTGKSSLQVVDVLRNAGLEVVGMVSIFNYGFALAEEAFKTAGVPYYSLTNYASLIDLAVEKGEVDSKTQETLMQWRESPSTWNI
;
A
#
# COMPACT_ATOMS: atom_id res chain seq x y z
N MET A 1 -9.82 7.66 2.64
CA MET A 1 -8.35 7.74 2.77
C MET A 1 -7.93 8.86 3.72
N CYS A 2 -8.24 10.13 3.45
CA CYS A 2 -7.76 11.26 4.28
C CYS A 2 -8.14 11.13 5.77
N ASN A 3 -9.36 10.70 6.10
CA ASN A 3 -9.75 10.47 7.51
C ASN A 3 -8.87 9.40 8.18
N VAL A 4 -8.56 8.31 7.47
CA VAL A 4 -7.66 7.26 7.98
C VAL A 4 -6.25 7.78 8.20
N ILE A 5 -5.74 8.59 7.27
CA ILE A 5 -4.43 9.23 7.41
C ILE A 5 -4.41 10.11 8.68
N PHE A 6 -5.41 10.95 8.83
CA PHE A 6 -5.53 11.84 9.98
C PHE A 6 -5.63 11.08 11.31
N GLU A 7 -6.46 10.01 11.35
CA GLU A 7 -6.72 9.27 12.60
C GLU A 7 -5.60 8.30 12.99
N LYS A 8 -4.90 7.71 12.02
CA LYS A 8 -3.93 6.62 12.24
C LYS A 8 -2.49 7.04 12.11
N PHE A 9 -2.21 8.11 11.37
CA PHE A 9 -0.86 8.53 10.99
C PHE A 9 -0.65 10.05 11.15
N GLU A 10 -1.15 10.61 12.26
CA GLU A 10 -1.09 12.06 12.58
C GLU A 10 0.32 12.65 12.48
N GLY A 11 1.36 11.83 12.70
CA GLY A 11 2.74 12.28 12.61
C GLY A 11 3.33 12.38 11.19
N ALA A 12 2.57 12.00 10.15
CA ALA A 12 3.03 12.11 8.77
C ALA A 12 3.00 13.56 8.29
N ASP A 13 4.09 14.04 7.72
CA ASP A 13 4.20 15.40 7.17
C ASP A 13 4.42 15.43 5.64
N MET A 14 4.53 14.26 5.02
CA MET A 14 4.67 14.09 3.57
C MET A 14 4.08 12.76 3.11
N LEU A 15 3.46 12.73 1.93
CA LEU A 15 2.97 11.50 1.32
C LEU A 15 3.87 11.03 0.18
N ALA A 16 4.03 9.71 0.05
CA ALA A 16 4.77 9.07 -1.04
C ALA A 16 3.90 8.05 -1.76
N GLY A 17 3.55 8.30 -3.01
CA GLY A 17 2.81 7.34 -3.84
C GLY A 17 3.70 6.23 -4.39
N VAL A 18 3.24 5.00 -4.37
CA VAL A 18 3.91 3.88 -5.03
C VAL A 18 3.56 3.89 -6.52
N ALA A 19 4.55 3.99 -7.38
CA ALA A 19 4.31 3.94 -8.81
C ALA A 19 3.93 2.50 -9.25
N THR A 20 2.90 2.34 -10.09
CA THR A 20 2.24 3.42 -10.85
C THR A 20 0.89 3.80 -10.25
N ALA A 21 0.10 2.86 -9.77
CA ALA A 21 -1.31 3.10 -9.43
C ALA A 21 -1.50 3.82 -8.09
N GLY A 22 -0.51 3.77 -7.18
CA GLY A 22 -0.52 4.59 -5.96
C GLY A 22 -0.28 6.09 -6.19
N ILE A 23 0.26 6.48 -7.37
CA ILE A 23 0.54 7.89 -7.68
C ILE A 23 -0.71 8.77 -7.62
N PRO A 24 -1.80 8.51 -8.37
CA PRO A 24 -2.96 9.38 -8.36
C PRO A 24 -3.62 9.48 -6.99
N TRP A 25 -3.71 8.37 -6.26
CA TRP A 25 -4.31 8.34 -4.93
C TRP A 25 -3.51 9.15 -3.90
N GLY A 26 -2.17 9.00 -3.94
CA GLY A 26 -1.28 9.79 -3.11
C GLY A 26 -1.36 11.28 -3.42
N ALA A 27 -1.36 11.66 -4.69
CA ALA A 27 -1.46 13.05 -5.12
C ALA A 27 -2.80 13.68 -4.69
N MET A 28 -3.92 12.98 -4.87
CA MET A 28 -5.24 13.46 -4.45
C MET A 28 -5.33 13.62 -2.93
N ALA A 29 -4.79 12.65 -2.16
CA ALA A 29 -4.77 12.74 -0.71
C ALA A 29 -3.88 13.89 -0.22
N ALA A 30 -2.71 14.07 -0.83
CA ALA A 30 -1.79 15.15 -0.51
C ALA A 30 -2.41 16.53 -0.79
N ASP A 31 -3.11 16.69 -1.93
CA ASP A 31 -3.82 17.93 -2.22
C ASP A 31 -4.93 18.23 -1.21
N GLN A 32 -5.72 17.24 -0.82
CA GLN A 32 -6.76 17.41 0.20
C GLN A 32 -6.20 17.76 1.58
N LEU A 33 -5.12 17.10 1.98
CA LEU A 33 -4.49 17.29 3.30
C LEU A 33 -3.51 18.47 3.32
N LYS A 34 -3.22 19.08 2.16
CA LYS A 34 -2.21 20.13 1.99
C LYS A 34 -0.81 19.71 2.45
N LEU A 35 -0.49 18.42 2.24
CA LEU A 35 0.83 17.87 2.53
C LEU A 35 1.71 17.85 1.27
N PRO A 36 3.03 18.00 1.42
CA PRO A 36 3.99 17.73 0.37
C PRO A 36 3.84 16.31 -0.18
N TYR A 37 4.21 16.14 -1.45
CA TYR A 37 4.05 14.87 -2.15
C TYR A 37 5.28 14.51 -2.99
N ILE A 38 5.65 13.23 -2.90
CA ILE A 38 6.64 12.57 -3.76
C ILE A 38 6.05 11.26 -4.29
N TYR A 39 6.70 10.63 -5.27
CA TYR A 39 6.38 9.24 -5.61
C TYR A 39 7.64 8.41 -5.83
N VAL A 40 7.51 7.11 -5.67
CA VAL A 40 8.64 6.18 -5.75
C VAL A 40 8.42 5.20 -6.89
N ARG A 41 9.40 5.09 -7.76
CA ARG A 41 9.40 4.19 -8.92
C ARG A 41 9.89 2.79 -8.52
N PRO A 42 9.38 1.73 -9.16
CA PRO A 42 9.82 0.35 -8.87
C PRO A 42 11.27 0.10 -9.31
N LYS A 43 11.78 0.88 -10.28
CA LYS A 43 13.16 0.80 -10.76
C LYS A 43 13.75 2.20 -10.95
N PRO A 44 15.08 2.36 -10.79
CA PRO A 44 15.77 3.59 -11.14
C PRO A 44 15.53 4.00 -12.60
N LYS A 45 15.67 5.29 -12.91
CA LYS A 45 15.68 5.77 -14.30
C LYS A 45 16.88 5.17 -15.03
N GLU A 46 16.65 4.70 -16.26
CA GLU A 46 17.73 4.22 -17.14
C GLU A 46 18.64 5.37 -17.61
N HIS A 47 18.11 6.61 -17.58
CA HIS A 47 18.83 7.82 -17.96
C HIS A 47 18.75 8.88 -16.86
N GLY A 48 19.82 9.64 -16.63
CA GLY A 48 19.94 10.67 -15.61
C GLY A 48 20.60 10.17 -14.31
N LEU A 49 20.26 10.78 -13.16
CA LEU A 49 20.87 10.50 -11.84
C LEU A 49 20.46 9.14 -11.22
N GLY A 50 19.69 8.30 -11.93
CA GLY A 50 19.28 7.00 -11.43
C GLY A 50 18.30 7.03 -10.23
N ASN A 51 17.68 8.17 -9.96
CA ASN A 51 16.78 8.33 -8.82
C ASN A 51 15.50 7.50 -8.98
N GLN A 52 15.12 6.83 -7.89
CA GLN A 52 13.81 6.16 -7.78
C GLN A 52 12.76 7.08 -7.16
N ILE A 53 13.17 8.06 -6.36
CA ILE A 53 12.27 9.02 -5.71
C ILE A 53 12.15 10.26 -6.60
N GLU A 54 10.91 10.62 -6.91
CA GLU A 54 10.57 11.78 -7.74
C GLU A 54 9.83 12.82 -6.88
N GLY A 55 10.37 14.04 -6.87
CA GLY A 55 9.88 15.16 -6.07
C GLY A 55 10.96 15.71 -5.14
N ALA A 56 10.63 16.78 -4.43
CA ALA A 56 11.54 17.41 -3.47
C ALA A 56 11.22 16.91 -2.04
N TYR A 57 12.25 16.55 -1.30
CA TYR A 57 12.13 16.11 0.10
C TYR A 57 13.36 16.51 0.90
N THR A 58 13.25 16.45 2.22
CA THR A 58 14.35 16.57 3.18
C THR A 58 14.38 15.34 4.07
N THR A 59 15.55 15.01 4.62
CA THR A 59 15.70 13.83 5.52
C THR A 59 14.97 13.99 6.86
N THR A 60 14.38 15.14 7.13
CA THR A 60 13.55 15.39 8.31
C THR A 60 12.08 15.01 8.10
N ASN A 61 11.67 14.73 6.84
CA ASN A 61 10.29 14.39 6.55
C ASN A 61 9.92 13.01 7.08
N LYS A 62 8.68 12.93 7.60
CA LYS A 62 8.01 11.71 8.04
C LYS A 62 7.03 11.25 6.99
N ILE A 63 7.38 10.17 6.32
CA ILE A 63 6.69 9.71 5.11
C ILE A 63 5.59 8.71 5.44
N LEU A 64 4.38 8.98 4.97
CA LEU A 64 3.34 7.97 4.84
C LEU A 64 3.26 7.51 3.38
N VAL A 65 3.42 6.21 3.18
CA VAL A 65 3.35 5.61 1.84
C VAL A 65 1.90 5.35 1.45
N ILE A 66 1.55 5.67 0.20
CA ILE A 66 0.22 5.45 -0.38
C ILE A 66 0.34 4.42 -1.50
N GLU A 67 -0.41 3.34 -1.35
CA GLU A 67 -0.45 2.21 -2.27
C GLU A 67 -1.88 2.01 -2.81
N ASP A 68 -2.04 1.40 -3.95
CA ASP A 68 -3.35 0.97 -4.45
C ASP A 68 -3.73 -0.40 -3.88
N LEU A 69 -2.83 -1.37 -3.95
CA LEU A 69 -3.11 -2.75 -3.59
C LEU A 69 -1.92 -3.43 -2.91
N ILE A 70 -2.18 -4.07 -1.76
CA ILE A 70 -1.23 -4.96 -1.10
C ILE A 70 -1.62 -6.42 -1.38
N SER A 71 -0.72 -7.14 -2.07
CA SER A 71 -0.80 -8.59 -2.25
C SER A 71 0.10 -9.28 -1.22
N THR A 72 1.34 -9.63 -1.59
CA THR A 72 2.32 -10.20 -0.66
C THR A 72 3.11 -9.15 0.13
N GLY A 73 2.94 -7.86 -0.17
CA GLY A 73 3.69 -6.76 0.43
C GLY A 73 5.09 -6.55 -0.13
N LYS A 74 5.59 -7.44 -1.00
CA LYS A 74 6.99 -7.39 -1.47
C LYS A 74 7.32 -6.08 -2.20
N SER A 75 6.52 -5.67 -3.18
CA SER A 75 6.73 -4.43 -3.94
C SER A 75 6.59 -3.20 -3.06
N SER A 76 5.57 -3.20 -2.20
CA SER A 76 5.30 -2.09 -1.28
C SER A 76 6.45 -1.89 -0.29
N LEU A 77 7.01 -2.98 0.27
CA LEU A 77 8.15 -2.91 1.21
C LEU A 77 9.45 -2.54 0.50
N GLN A 78 9.64 -2.88 -0.78
CA GLN A 78 10.78 -2.37 -1.55
C GLN A 78 10.77 -0.84 -1.64
N VAL A 79 9.60 -0.21 -1.75
CA VAL A 79 9.47 1.24 -1.72
C VAL A 79 9.86 1.80 -0.34
N VAL A 80 9.47 1.13 0.74
CA VAL A 80 9.90 1.52 2.09
C VAL A 80 11.41 1.48 2.22
N ASP A 81 12.06 0.44 1.70
CA ASP A 81 13.53 0.33 1.72
C ASP A 81 14.20 1.45 0.92
N VAL A 82 13.66 1.81 -0.24
CA VAL A 82 14.16 2.95 -1.03
C VAL A 82 14.09 4.25 -0.25
N LEU A 83 12.97 4.52 0.41
CA LEU A 83 12.79 5.73 1.22
C LEU A 83 13.73 5.75 2.44
N ARG A 84 13.85 4.64 3.16
CA ARG A 84 14.75 4.51 4.31
C ARG A 84 16.22 4.65 3.90
N ASN A 85 16.62 4.07 2.76
CA ASN A 85 17.97 4.22 2.22
C ASN A 85 18.30 5.67 1.80
N ALA A 86 17.28 6.47 1.48
CA ALA A 86 17.40 7.91 1.25
C ALA A 86 17.43 8.74 2.56
N GLY A 87 17.42 8.09 3.72
CA GLY A 87 17.45 8.75 5.04
C GLY A 87 16.09 9.25 5.53
N LEU A 88 14.98 8.79 4.92
CA LEU A 88 13.64 9.21 5.29
C LEU A 88 13.03 8.29 6.35
N GLU A 89 12.28 8.88 7.29
CA GLU A 89 11.47 8.14 8.26
C GLU A 89 10.16 7.70 7.60
N VAL A 90 9.91 6.40 7.51
CA VAL A 90 8.61 5.86 7.04
C VAL A 90 7.75 5.52 8.24
N VAL A 91 6.67 6.28 8.46
CA VAL A 91 5.77 6.13 9.61
C VAL A 91 4.70 5.06 9.40
N GLY A 92 4.43 4.68 8.16
CA GLY A 92 3.48 3.63 7.82
C GLY A 92 3.06 3.63 6.37
N MET A 93 2.01 2.86 6.07
CA MET A 93 1.43 2.74 4.73
C MET A 93 -0.09 2.71 4.79
N VAL A 94 -0.74 3.37 3.82
CA VAL A 94 -2.17 3.24 3.58
C VAL A 94 -2.37 2.72 2.17
N SER A 95 -3.16 1.65 2.03
CA SER A 95 -3.59 1.13 0.73
C SER A 95 -5.11 1.23 0.55
N ILE A 96 -5.57 1.17 -0.70
CA ILE A 96 -7.00 1.07 -0.98
C ILE A 96 -7.49 -0.33 -0.67
N PHE A 97 -6.77 -1.35 -1.14
CA PHE A 97 -7.16 -2.74 -1.05
C PHE A 97 -6.01 -3.62 -0.54
N ASN A 98 -6.34 -4.71 0.16
CA ASN A 98 -5.42 -5.81 0.40
C ASN A 98 -6.12 -7.18 0.27
N TYR A 99 -5.35 -8.19 -0.12
CA TYR A 99 -5.82 -9.57 -0.16
C TYR A 99 -5.89 -10.24 1.22
N GLY A 100 -5.25 -9.67 2.24
CA GLY A 100 -5.17 -10.22 3.58
C GLY A 100 -4.36 -11.53 3.65
N PHE A 101 -3.30 -11.64 2.85
CA PHE A 101 -2.42 -12.79 2.91
C PHE A 101 -1.54 -12.74 4.18
N ALA A 102 -1.44 -13.85 4.89
CA ALA A 102 -0.59 -13.97 6.08
C ALA A 102 0.87 -13.61 5.79
N LEU A 103 1.34 -13.89 4.57
CA LEU A 103 2.67 -13.53 4.11
C LEU A 103 2.90 -12.00 4.13
N ALA A 104 1.89 -11.21 3.76
CA ALA A 104 1.98 -9.75 3.82
C ALA A 104 2.02 -9.26 5.27
N GLU A 105 1.15 -9.79 6.14
CA GLU A 105 1.11 -9.42 7.54
C GLU A 105 2.46 -9.66 8.23
N GLU A 106 3.07 -10.83 8.00
CA GLU A 106 4.37 -11.18 8.55
C GLU A 106 5.50 -10.29 7.98
N ALA A 107 5.47 -10.00 6.68
CA ALA A 107 6.45 -9.14 6.03
C ALA A 107 6.41 -7.71 6.58
N PHE A 108 5.22 -7.12 6.69
CA PHE A 108 5.05 -5.77 7.25
C PHE A 108 5.43 -5.70 8.73
N LYS A 109 5.06 -6.72 9.52
CA LYS A 109 5.46 -6.85 10.93
C LYS A 109 6.98 -6.93 11.08
N THR A 110 7.63 -7.77 10.28
CA THR A 110 9.10 -7.93 10.29
C THR A 110 9.80 -6.64 9.88
N ALA A 111 9.25 -5.92 8.89
CA ALA A 111 9.78 -4.63 8.45
C ALA A 111 9.51 -3.48 9.45
N GLY A 112 8.68 -3.70 10.47
CA GLY A 112 8.28 -2.67 11.42
C GLY A 112 7.53 -1.51 10.76
N VAL A 113 6.65 -1.83 9.80
CA VAL A 113 5.85 -0.84 9.06
C VAL A 113 4.37 -1.07 9.37
N PRO A 114 3.73 -0.24 10.18
CA PRO A 114 2.29 -0.31 10.35
C PRO A 114 1.58 0.02 9.03
N TYR A 115 0.54 -0.73 8.69
CA TYR A 115 -0.24 -0.44 7.50
C TYR A 115 -1.74 -0.52 7.75
N TYR A 116 -2.50 0.20 6.96
CA TYR A 116 -3.95 0.19 6.98
C TYR A 116 -4.50 0.16 5.56
N SER A 117 -5.51 -0.68 5.31
CA SER A 117 -6.18 -0.74 4.01
C SER A 117 -7.64 -0.33 4.16
N LEU A 118 -8.14 0.44 3.18
CA LEU A 118 -9.52 0.94 3.24
C LEU A 118 -10.55 -0.16 3.10
N THR A 119 -10.20 -1.21 2.34
CA THR A 119 -11.00 -2.43 2.20
C THR A 119 -10.10 -3.64 1.95
N ASN A 120 -10.67 -4.83 1.97
CA ASN A 120 -9.93 -6.08 1.81
C ASN A 120 -10.74 -7.14 1.06
N TYR A 121 -10.07 -8.25 0.72
CA TYR A 121 -10.64 -9.34 -0.05
C TYR A 121 -11.87 -9.97 0.65
N ALA A 122 -11.82 -10.20 1.97
CA ALA A 122 -12.95 -10.79 2.69
C ALA A 122 -14.20 -9.92 2.59
N SER A 123 -14.06 -8.61 2.89
CA SER A 123 -15.17 -7.65 2.78
C SER A 123 -15.75 -7.56 1.36
N LEU A 124 -14.88 -7.69 0.33
CA LEU A 124 -15.34 -7.70 -1.06
C LEU A 124 -16.19 -8.94 -1.35
N ILE A 125 -15.74 -10.12 -0.93
CA ILE A 125 -16.47 -11.38 -1.16
C ILE A 125 -17.78 -11.40 -0.38
N ASP A 126 -17.78 -10.96 0.88
CA ASP A 126 -19.00 -10.88 1.69
C ASP A 126 -20.06 -9.99 1.03
N LEU A 127 -19.65 -8.83 0.53
CA LEU A 127 -20.56 -7.92 -0.20
C LEU A 127 -21.06 -8.54 -1.51
N ALA A 128 -20.21 -9.28 -2.24
CA ALA A 128 -20.61 -9.96 -3.48
C ALA A 128 -21.65 -11.05 -3.22
N VAL A 129 -21.53 -11.76 -2.10
CA VAL A 129 -22.56 -12.75 -1.66
C VAL A 129 -23.87 -12.05 -1.28
N GLU A 130 -23.79 -10.97 -0.50
CA GLU A 130 -24.97 -10.18 -0.12
C GLU A 130 -25.75 -9.67 -1.34
N LYS A 131 -25.02 -9.30 -2.41
CA LYS A 131 -25.61 -8.83 -3.67
C LYS A 131 -26.05 -9.94 -4.62
N GLY A 132 -25.81 -11.21 -4.27
CA GLY A 132 -26.13 -12.35 -5.11
C GLY A 132 -25.24 -12.55 -6.34
N GLU A 133 -24.09 -11.86 -6.39
CA GLU A 133 -23.09 -12.01 -7.46
C GLU A 133 -22.24 -13.28 -7.28
N VAL A 134 -22.14 -13.78 -6.06
CA VAL A 134 -21.40 -14.98 -5.66
C VAL A 134 -22.29 -15.84 -4.77
N ASP A 135 -22.40 -17.13 -5.07
CA ASP A 135 -23.08 -18.09 -4.21
C ASP A 135 -22.18 -18.60 -3.07
N SER A 136 -22.77 -19.25 -2.06
CA SER A 136 -22.03 -19.72 -0.87
C SER A 136 -20.94 -20.74 -1.21
N LYS A 137 -21.14 -21.57 -2.23
CA LYS A 137 -20.14 -22.56 -2.66
C LYS A 137 -18.93 -21.87 -3.30
N THR A 138 -19.17 -20.88 -4.13
CA THR A 138 -18.13 -20.07 -4.75
C THR A 138 -17.40 -19.24 -3.69
N GLN A 139 -18.10 -18.72 -2.69
CA GLN A 139 -17.49 -18.02 -1.55
C GLN A 139 -16.47 -18.91 -0.83
N GLU A 140 -16.84 -20.14 -0.46
CA GLU A 140 -15.93 -21.08 0.19
C GLU A 140 -14.69 -21.34 -0.66
N THR A 141 -14.87 -21.53 -1.96
CA THR A 141 -13.78 -21.72 -2.92
C THR A 141 -12.82 -20.52 -2.97
N LEU A 142 -13.37 -19.31 -3.03
CA LEU A 142 -12.61 -18.06 -3.07
C LEU A 142 -11.83 -17.82 -1.76
N MET A 143 -12.42 -18.16 -0.62
CA MET A 143 -11.74 -18.06 0.68
C MET A 143 -10.62 -19.07 0.82
N GLN A 144 -10.80 -20.30 0.34
CA GLN A 144 -9.74 -21.32 0.28
C GLN A 144 -8.58 -20.88 -0.64
N TRP A 145 -8.90 -20.30 -1.81
CA TRP A 145 -7.89 -19.72 -2.69
C TRP A 145 -7.02 -18.68 -1.94
N ARG A 146 -7.64 -17.82 -1.16
CA ARG A 146 -6.92 -16.78 -0.41
C ARG A 146 -5.90 -17.36 0.59
N GLU A 147 -6.16 -18.54 1.17
CA GLU A 147 -5.23 -19.16 2.12
C GLU A 147 -3.94 -19.66 1.44
N SER A 148 -4.03 -20.13 0.20
CA SER A 148 -2.88 -20.70 -0.52
C SER A 148 -2.91 -20.40 -2.02
N PRO A 149 -2.85 -19.12 -2.44
CA PRO A 149 -3.03 -18.76 -3.84
C PRO A 149 -1.92 -19.28 -4.75
N SER A 150 -0.70 -19.48 -4.24
CA SER A 150 0.44 -20.00 -5.01
C SER A 150 0.40 -21.49 -5.29
N THR A 151 -0.38 -22.25 -4.54
CA THR A 151 -0.53 -23.71 -4.68
C THR A 151 -1.92 -24.10 -5.19
N TRP A 152 -2.74 -23.12 -5.53
CA TRP A 152 -4.09 -23.35 -6.04
C TRP A 152 -4.04 -24.01 -7.40
N ASN A 153 -4.49 -25.27 -7.46
CA ASN A 153 -4.70 -26.02 -8.70
C ASN A 153 -6.20 -25.93 -9.06
N ILE A 154 -6.46 -25.28 -10.17
CA ILE A 154 -7.79 -25.24 -10.80
C ILE A 154 -7.99 -26.52 -11.59
#